data_ea9991070946fba93261a6d43fb753e1
#
_entry.id   ea9991070946fba93261a6d43fb753e1
#
_cell.length_a   1.000
_cell.length_b   1.000
_cell.length_c   1.000
_cell.angle_alpha   90.00
_cell.angle_beta   90.00
_cell.angle_gamma   90.00
#
_symmetry.space_group_name_H-M   'P 1'
#
loop_
_entity.id
_entity.type
_entity.pdbx_description
1 polymer ?
#
loop_
_entity_poly.entity_id
_entity_poly.type
_entity_poly.pdbx_seq_one_letter_code
_entity_poly.pdbx_strand_id
1 'polypeptide(L)'
;EVLDYQGNPIMLPDGASGDAVSFGTDGSVAYKAADGTYIPTGQQVALYQFNNPKGLEKTGDSLFEATQASGVPLSEIATAGVTRSTIAQGYLEASNVNVADEMVNLIVAQRAYEMNSKAITTSDTMLEQANNLKR
;
A
#
# COMPACT_ATOMS: atom_id res chain seq x y z
N GLU A 1 1.23 -16.40 6.68
CA GLU A 1 1.27 -16.58 8.14
C GLU A 1 1.56 -15.23 8.80
N VAL A 2 0.82 -14.88 9.86
CA VAL A 2 1.05 -13.65 10.64
C VAL A 2 1.92 -14.03 11.83
N LEU A 3 2.99 -13.27 12.03
CA LEU A 3 3.95 -13.51 13.10
C LEU A 3 3.72 -12.51 14.23
N ASP A 4 4.05 -12.94 15.45
CA ASP A 4 4.15 -12.08 16.60
C ASP A 4 5.47 -11.26 16.58
N TYR A 5 5.63 -10.37 17.55
CA TYR A 5 6.84 -9.53 17.65
C TYR A 5 8.13 -10.31 17.96
N GLN A 6 8.01 -11.60 18.36
CA GLN A 6 9.14 -12.51 18.61
C GLN A 6 9.46 -13.39 17.40
N GLY A 7 8.65 -13.30 16.32
CA GLY A 7 8.81 -14.09 15.11
C GLY A 7 8.13 -15.47 15.16
N ASN A 8 7.28 -15.70 16.15
CA ASN A 8 6.48 -16.92 16.22
C ASN A 8 5.15 -16.75 15.50
N PRO A 9 4.59 -17.80 14.90
CA PRO A 9 3.26 -17.72 14.30
C PRO A 9 2.19 -17.45 15.36
N ILE A 10 1.26 -16.56 15.06
CA ILE A 10 0.10 -16.32 15.92
C ILE A 10 -0.83 -17.51 15.79
N MET A 11 -0.98 -18.26 16.87
CA MET A 11 -1.81 -19.44 16.94
C MET A 11 -3.03 -19.18 17.81
N LEU A 12 -4.18 -19.61 17.32
CA LEU A 12 -5.40 -19.60 18.10
C LEU A 12 -5.56 -20.93 18.83
N PRO A 13 -6.12 -20.95 20.04
CA PRO A 13 -6.42 -22.20 20.74
C PRO A 13 -7.38 -23.09 19.93
N ASP A 14 -7.24 -24.41 20.13
CA ASP A 14 -8.12 -25.40 19.51
C ASP A 14 -9.58 -25.10 19.80
N GLY A 15 -10.39 -25.00 18.73
CA GLY A 15 -11.81 -24.70 18.82
C GLY A 15 -12.18 -23.21 18.75
N ALA A 16 -11.21 -22.31 18.68
CA ALA A 16 -11.48 -20.90 18.39
C ALA A 16 -11.75 -20.71 16.89
N SER A 17 -12.89 -20.08 16.55
CA SER A 17 -13.19 -19.69 15.15
C SER A 17 -12.41 -18.43 14.80
N GLY A 18 -11.93 -18.33 13.57
CA GLY A 18 -11.26 -17.13 13.05
C GLY A 18 -12.10 -15.84 13.15
N ASP A 19 -13.42 -15.98 13.09
CA ASP A 19 -14.37 -14.85 13.25
C ASP A 19 -14.46 -14.34 14.70
N ALA A 20 -13.93 -15.10 15.65
CA ALA A 20 -13.95 -14.76 17.08
C ALA A 20 -12.68 -14.01 17.54
N VAL A 21 -11.80 -13.65 16.61
CA VAL A 21 -10.54 -12.94 16.94
C VAL A 21 -10.78 -11.44 17.00
N SER A 22 -10.27 -10.82 18.05
CA SER A 22 -10.26 -9.38 18.23
C SER A 22 -8.83 -8.88 18.38
N PHE A 23 -8.53 -7.79 17.66
CA PHE A 23 -7.25 -7.11 17.75
C PHE A 23 -7.43 -5.81 18.54
N GLY A 24 -6.60 -5.62 19.55
CA GLY A 24 -6.49 -4.37 20.27
C GLY A 24 -5.83 -3.29 19.41
N THR A 25 -6.02 -2.04 19.77
CA THR A 25 -5.38 -0.89 19.08
C THR A 25 -3.85 -0.92 19.16
N ASP A 26 -3.31 -1.63 20.14
CA ASP A 26 -1.88 -1.87 20.36
C ASP A 26 -1.34 -3.11 19.64
N GLY A 27 -2.20 -3.84 18.90
CA GLY A 27 -1.86 -5.09 18.24
C GLY A 27 -2.03 -6.34 19.10
N SER A 28 -2.48 -6.23 20.34
CA SER A 28 -2.77 -7.39 21.20
C SER A 28 -3.87 -8.27 20.58
N VAL A 29 -3.69 -9.58 20.66
CA VAL A 29 -4.62 -10.57 20.11
C VAL A 29 -5.44 -11.18 21.24
N ALA A 30 -6.76 -11.13 21.09
CA ALA A 30 -7.71 -11.78 21.96
C ALA A 30 -8.70 -12.63 21.17
N TYR A 31 -9.19 -13.69 21.73
CA TYR A 31 -10.25 -14.50 21.12
C TYR A 31 -11.49 -14.54 22.01
N LYS A 32 -12.63 -14.66 21.38
CA LYS A 32 -13.91 -14.77 22.06
C LYS A 32 -14.15 -16.23 22.44
N ALA A 33 -14.27 -16.51 23.74
CA ALA A 33 -14.60 -17.81 24.25
C ALA A 33 -16.11 -18.13 24.05
N ALA A 34 -16.49 -19.38 24.25
CA ALA A 34 -17.86 -19.85 24.09
C ALA A 34 -18.87 -19.16 25.03
N ASP A 35 -18.39 -18.62 26.15
CA ASP A 35 -19.17 -17.82 27.10
C ASP A 35 -19.35 -16.34 26.71
N GLY A 36 -18.73 -15.93 25.60
CA GLY A 36 -18.79 -14.57 25.11
C GLY A 36 -17.71 -13.62 25.64
N THR A 37 -16.85 -14.07 26.55
CA THR A 37 -15.74 -13.30 27.10
C THR A 37 -14.55 -13.27 26.14
N TYR A 38 -13.83 -12.12 26.09
CA TYR A 38 -12.59 -12.02 25.34
C TYR A 38 -11.42 -12.41 26.21
N ILE A 39 -10.69 -13.43 25.79
CA ILE A 39 -9.50 -13.94 26.48
C ILE A 39 -8.27 -13.50 25.70
N PRO A 40 -7.34 -12.75 26.32
CA PRO A 40 -6.10 -12.38 25.65
C PRO A 40 -5.20 -13.61 25.46
N THR A 41 -4.64 -13.78 24.26
CA THR A 41 -3.69 -14.86 23.95
C THR A 41 -2.29 -14.59 24.49
N GLY A 42 -2.01 -13.36 24.90
CA GLY A 42 -0.66 -12.91 25.26
C GLY A 42 0.24 -12.65 24.05
N GLN A 43 -0.25 -12.87 22.86
CA GLN A 43 0.45 -12.59 21.60
C GLN A 43 0.09 -11.19 21.08
N GLN A 44 1.02 -10.59 20.34
CA GLN A 44 0.85 -9.26 19.76
C GLN A 44 1.36 -9.27 18.31
N VAL A 45 0.58 -8.69 17.40
CA VAL A 45 0.98 -8.57 15.99
C VAL A 45 2.23 -7.72 15.89
N ALA A 46 3.21 -8.18 15.12
CA ALA A 46 4.43 -7.44 14.87
C ALA A 46 4.17 -6.28 13.90
N LEU A 47 4.44 -5.06 14.36
CA LEU A 47 4.40 -3.86 13.54
C LEU A 47 5.82 -3.35 13.29
N TYR A 48 6.12 -3.07 12.02
CA TYR A 48 7.42 -2.61 11.59
C TYR A 48 7.30 -1.31 10.80
N GLN A 49 8.25 -0.42 11.02
CA GLN A 49 8.42 0.78 10.22
C GLN A 49 9.73 0.72 9.43
N PHE A 50 9.78 1.46 8.33
CA PHE A 50 10.95 1.58 7.48
C PHE A 50 11.33 3.04 7.31
N ASN A 51 12.62 3.33 7.28
CA ASN A 51 13.11 4.68 7.04
C ASN A 51 12.67 5.22 5.67
N ASN A 52 12.58 4.34 4.68
CA ASN A 52 12.11 4.67 3.35
C ASN A 52 11.08 3.63 2.86
N PRO A 53 9.78 3.82 3.16
CA PRO A 53 8.72 2.88 2.73
C PRO A 53 8.61 2.74 1.20
N LYS A 54 9.00 3.78 0.45
CA LYS A 54 8.98 3.74 -1.03
C LYS A 54 10.07 2.83 -1.63
N GLY A 55 11.05 2.48 -0.84
CA GLY A 55 12.11 1.54 -1.23
C GLY A 55 11.72 0.08 -1.08
N LEU A 56 10.55 -0.24 -0.55
CA LEU A 56 10.06 -1.62 -0.45
C LEU A 56 9.70 -2.16 -1.83
N GLU A 57 10.08 -3.40 -2.11
CA GLU A 57 9.70 -4.11 -3.33
C GLU A 57 8.36 -4.81 -3.14
N LYS A 58 7.44 -4.61 -4.09
CA LYS A 58 6.13 -5.25 -4.06
C LYS A 58 6.22 -6.65 -4.69
N THR A 59 6.01 -7.68 -3.88
CA THR A 59 6.10 -9.08 -4.33
C THR A 59 4.75 -9.62 -4.86
N GLY A 60 3.63 -8.97 -4.54
CA GLY A 60 2.28 -9.36 -4.92
C GLY A 60 1.37 -9.50 -3.70
N ASP A 61 0.07 -9.72 -3.90
CA ASP A 61 -0.93 -9.98 -2.84
C ASP A 61 -0.85 -9.02 -1.62
N SER A 62 -0.52 -7.76 -1.85
CA SER A 62 -0.27 -6.75 -0.81
C SER A 62 0.94 -7.04 0.08
N LEU A 63 1.85 -7.92 -0.36
CA LEU A 63 3.10 -8.22 0.33
C LEU A 63 4.23 -7.35 -0.21
N PHE A 64 5.10 -6.94 0.70
CA PHE A 64 6.29 -6.13 0.42
C PHE A 64 7.52 -6.80 1.00
N GLU A 65 8.63 -6.71 0.28
CA GLU A 65 9.93 -7.20 0.71
C GLU A 65 10.87 -6.04 1.00
N ALA A 66 11.66 -6.18 2.07
CA ALA A 66 12.64 -5.19 2.44
C ALA A 66 13.83 -5.23 1.47
N THR A 67 14.23 -4.05 0.97
CA THR A 67 15.39 -3.91 0.09
C THR A 67 16.47 -3.07 0.77
N GLN A 68 17.64 -3.01 0.16
CA GLN A 68 18.71 -2.11 0.64
C GLN A 68 18.26 -0.63 0.62
N ALA A 69 17.37 -0.25 -0.30
CA ALA A 69 16.84 1.11 -0.41
C ALA A 69 15.78 1.44 0.66
N SER A 70 15.04 0.44 1.18
CA SER A 70 14.07 0.63 2.26
C SER A 70 14.73 0.76 3.64
N GLY A 71 15.91 0.19 3.80
CA GLY A 71 16.58 0.02 5.08
C GLY A 71 16.07 -1.19 5.87
N VAL A 72 16.60 -1.34 7.08
CA VAL A 72 16.26 -2.44 7.98
C VAL A 72 14.88 -2.20 8.60
N PRO A 73 14.03 -3.24 8.74
CA PRO A 73 12.77 -3.13 9.45
C PRO A 73 12.98 -2.76 10.93
N LEU A 74 12.31 -1.71 11.37
CA LEU A 74 12.34 -1.23 12.75
C LEU A 74 11.07 -1.71 13.46
N SER A 75 11.21 -2.60 14.43
CA SER A 75 10.08 -3.04 15.24
C SER A 75 9.60 -1.91 16.14
N GLU A 76 8.31 -1.57 16.08
CA GLU A 76 7.72 -0.53 16.90
C GLU A 76 7.71 -0.84 18.41
N ILE A 77 7.79 -2.12 18.75
CA ILE A 77 7.80 -2.56 20.14
C ILE A 77 9.22 -2.53 20.70
N ALA A 78 10.21 -2.98 19.90
CA ALA A 78 11.59 -3.16 20.36
C ALA A 78 12.46 -1.91 20.19
N THR A 79 12.08 -0.98 19.28
CA THR A 79 12.90 0.19 18.95
C THR A 79 12.40 1.42 19.71
N ALA A 80 13.25 1.98 20.58
CA ALA A 80 12.95 3.22 21.27
C ALA A 80 12.96 4.40 20.30
N GLY A 81 12.01 5.32 20.42
CA GLY A 81 11.91 6.53 19.59
C GLY A 81 11.08 6.38 18.31
N VAL A 82 10.56 5.19 18.03
CA VAL A 82 9.60 4.98 16.94
C VAL A 82 8.19 5.27 17.43
N THR A 83 7.43 6.06 16.66
CA THR A 83 6.03 6.34 16.98
C THR A 83 5.21 5.08 16.73
N ARG A 84 4.47 4.63 17.74
CA ARG A 84 3.64 3.44 17.61
C ARG A 84 2.43 3.70 16.72
N SER A 85 2.18 2.79 15.80
CA SER A 85 0.99 2.75 14.97
C SER A 85 -0.20 2.16 15.76
N THR A 86 -1.41 2.44 15.30
CA THR A 86 -2.64 1.88 15.87
C THR A 86 -3.29 0.94 14.86
N ILE A 87 -3.77 -0.20 15.34
CA ILE A 87 -4.54 -1.14 14.52
C ILE A 87 -6.02 -0.83 14.66
N ALA A 88 -6.73 -0.77 13.54
CA ALA A 88 -8.17 -0.62 13.49
C ALA A 88 -8.77 -1.84 12.80
N GLN A 89 -9.40 -2.73 13.58
CA GLN A 89 -10.09 -3.90 13.06
C GLN A 89 -11.46 -3.52 12.47
N GLY A 90 -11.86 -4.18 11.39
CA GLY A 90 -13.18 -3.98 10.77
C GLY A 90 -13.24 -2.78 9.83
N TYR A 91 -12.10 -2.18 9.50
CA TYR A 91 -12.00 -1.09 8.55
C TYR A 91 -11.37 -1.56 7.24
N LEU A 92 -11.85 -1.01 6.14
CA LEU A 92 -11.21 -1.12 4.83
C LEU A 92 -10.60 0.22 4.45
N GLU A 93 -9.38 0.17 3.95
CA GLU A 93 -8.74 1.37 3.42
C GLU A 93 -9.43 1.81 2.13
N ALA A 94 -9.90 3.05 2.11
CA ALA A 94 -10.47 3.65 0.91
C ALA A 94 -9.37 4.11 -0.04
N SER A 95 -9.66 4.13 -1.35
CA SER A 95 -8.73 4.69 -2.33
C SER A 95 -8.45 6.16 -2.06
N ASN A 96 -7.18 6.54 -2.03
CA ASN A 96 -6.74 7.93 -1.97
C ASN A 96 -6.73 8.62 -3.35
N VAL A 97 -7.18 7.93 -4.39
CA VAL A 97 -7.26 8.47 -5.74
C VAL A 97 -8.58 9.24 -5.92
N ASN A 98 -8.48 10.53 -6.21
CA ASN A 98 -9.63 11.36 -6.54
C ASN A 98 -9.94 11.18 -8.03
N VAL A 99 -11.09 10.58 -8.32
CA VAL A 99 -11.51 10.30 -9.70
C VAL A 99 -11.62 11.58 -10.55
N ALA A 100 -12.05 12.71 -9.97
CA ALA A 100 -12.16 13.97 -10.69
C ALA A 100 -10.77 14.49 -11.12
N ASP A 101 -9.78 14.41 -10.24
CA ASP A 101 -8.40 14.84 -10.54
C ASP A 101 -7.78 13.94 -11.62
N GLU A 102 -8.00 12.64 -11.55
CA GLU A 102 -7.50 11.69 -12.55
C GLU A 102 -8.17 11.88 -13.91
N MET A 103 -9.47 12.23 -13.94
CA MET A 103 -10.14 12.60 -15.19
C MET A 103 -9.55 13.87 -15.82
N VAL A 104 -9.24 14.87 -15.02
CA VAL A 104 -8.59 16.09 -15.51
C VAL A 104 -7.19 15.77 -16.04
N ASN A 105 -6.40 14.97 -15.33
CA ASN A 105 -5.08 14.53 -15.76
C ASN A 105 -5.15 13.75 -17.09
N LEU A 106 -6.15 12.89 -17.25
CA LEU A 106 -6.39 12.16 -18.49
C LEU A 106 -6.71 13.12 -19.66
N ILE A 107 -7.57 14.11 -19.44
CA ILE A 107 -7.91 15.11 -20.46
C ILE A 107 -6.66 15.92 -20.86
N VAL A 108 -5.84 16.32 -19.90
CA VAL A 108 -4.58 17.03 -20.16
C VAL A 108 -3.64 16.18 -21.00
N ALA A 109 -3.49 14.89 -20.66
CA ALA A 109 -2.66 13.96 -21.41
C ALA A 109 -3.17 13.76 -22.85
N GLN A 110 -4.49 13.61 -23.02
CA GLN A 110 -5.11 13.52 -24.35
C GLN A 110 -4.88 14.78 -25.19
N ARG A 111 -5.04 15.97 -24.60
CA ARG A 111 -4.78 17.24 -25.29
C ARG A 111 -3.33 17.40 -25.69
N ALA A 112 -2.38 16.99 -24.83
CA ALA A 112 -0.98 16.99 -25.15
C ALA A 112 -0.66 16.05 -26.35
N TYR A 113 -1.27 14.88 -26.40
CA TYR A 113 -1.14 13.97 -27.52
C TYR A 113 -1.72 14.54 -28.82
N GLU A 114 -2.93 15.14 -28.76
CA GLU A 114 -3.57 15.81 -29.90
C GLU A 114 -2.71 16.95 -30.45
N MET A 115 -2.15 17.79 -29.55
CA MET A 115 -1.26 18.88 -29.94
C MET A 115 0.02 18.39 -30.62
N ASN A 116 0.64 17.34 -30.07
CA ASN A 116 1.84 16.75 -30.66
C ASN A 116 1.55 16.15 -32.04
N SER A 117 0.46 15.42 -32.19
CA SER A 117 0.01 14.88 -33.48
C SER A 117 -0.24 15.99 -34.50
N LYS A 118 -0.93 17.07 -34.08
CA LYS A 118 -1.18 18.21 -34.95
C LYS A 118 0.10 18.96 -35.35
N ALA A 119 1.07 19.06 -34.44
CA ALA A 119 2.35 19.66 -34.76
C ALA A 119 3.10 18.86 -35.84
N ILE A 120 3.08 17.54 -35.75
CA ILE A 120 3.69 16.65 -36.76
C ILE A 120 3.01 16.82 -38.11
N THR A 121 1.66 16.74 -38.15
CA THR A 121 0.92 16.88 -39.41
C THR A 121 1.10 18.26 -40.03
N THR A 122 1.21 19.31 -39.21
CA THR A 122 1.47 20.67 -39.70
C THR A 122 2.89 20.79 -40.28
N SER A 123 3.88 20.16 -39.65
CA SER A 123 5.26 20.11 -40.15
C SER A 123 5.32 19.37 -41.51
N ASP A 124 4.61 18.25 -41.64
CA ASP A 124 4.54 17.48 -42.87
C ASP A 124 3.91 18.32 -44.01
N THR A 125 2.81 19.00 -43.74
CA THR A 125 2.18 19.89 -44.73
C THR A 125 3.08 21.06 -45.13
N MET A 126 3.84 21.66 -44.21
CA MET A 126 4.83 22.70 -44.51
C MET A 126 5.95 22.19 -45.41
N LEU A 127 6.46 21.00 -45.13
CA LEU A 127 7.50 20.35 -45.93
C LEU A 127 7.00 20.05 -47.35
N GLU A 128 5.76 19.57 -47.46
CA GLU A 128 5.13 19.31 -48.74
C GLU A 128 4.97 20.59 -49.57
N GLN A 129 4.48 21.68 -48.95
CA GLN A 129 4.37 22.99 -49.61
C GLN A 129 5.76 23.52 -50.04
N ALA A 130 6.79 23.41 -49.19
CA ALA A 130 8.14 23.85 -49.53
C ALA A 130 8.70 23.03 -50.70
N ASN A 131 8.40 21.74 -50.78
CA ASN A 131 8.82 20.87 -51.88
C ASN A 131 8.11 21.22 -53.21
N ASN A 132 6.81 21.59 -53.12
CA ASN A 132 6.03 22.00 -54.29
C ASN A 132 6.46 23.39 -54.85
N LEU A 133 6.97 24.27 -54.00
CA LEU A 133 7.51 25.57 -54.43
C LEU A 133 8.86 25.46 -55.15
N LYS A 134 9.56 24.35 -55.05
CA LYS A 134 10.85 24.09 -55.68
C LYS A 134 10.76 23.52 -57.09
N ARG A 135 9.52 23.26 -57.57
CA ARG A 135 9.21 22.88 -58.95
C ARG A 135 8.70 24.11 -59.70
#